data_19663a5fff99d9ea5c80039a2f44d560
#
_entry.id   19663a5fff99d9ea5c80039a2f44d560
#
_cell.length_a   1.000
_cell.length_b   1.000
_cell.length_c   1.000
_cell.angle_alpha   90.00
_cell.angle_beta   90.00
_cell.angle_gamma   90.00
#
_symmetry.space_group_name_H-M   'P 1'
#
loop_
_entity.id
_entity.type
_entity.pdbx_description
1 polymer ?
#
loop_
_entity_poly.entity_id
_entity_poly.type
_entity_poly.pdbx_seq_one_letter_code
_entity_poly.pdbx_strand_id
1 'polypeptide(L)'
;VNGAPIWTGKDNVNNSGTAGHGKAVAAVTWLQTHYPLTSYAIPTHSERQGPFNPASSAGYNIEHYRDFNNAGPTVAFGIESPGHMAQNTPSGGTYGNGAVGGGTYGLNGVYTAKVGGLWDGMLGEGRNFFIYVSSDWHDRGVFAATSPSTTDDFYPGEYTKLYIPNTKNRFNNQAIINGMRSGNSYSVNGDVIGPDLVYRARVKGVNGWVTMGETLIASPGDTIQVQVILTVPAKNNSPYSFNNPLLTSVGISQPLNKPSLDHVDLITGDITGVIDPNSPNYKVANASGTAEIGR
;
A
#
# COMPACT_ATOMS: atom_id res chain seq x y z
N VAL A 1 21.02 20.18 -5.66
CA VAL A 1 21.09 19.63 -4.30
C VAL A 1 22.49 19.07 -4.13
N ASN A 2 23.32 19.78 -3.35
CA ASN A 2 24.72 19.43 -3.19
C ASN A 2 24.86 18.04 -2.54
N GLY A 3 25.63 17.17 -3.19
CA GLY A 3 25.90 15.83 -2.70
C GLY A 3 24.84 14.78 -3.04
N ALA A 4 23.79 15.13 -3.77
CA ALA A 4 22.87 14.11 -4.29
C ALA A 4 23.61 13.20 -5.30
N PRO A 5 23.41 11.88 -5.25
CA PRO A 5 23.92 11.01 -6.28
C PRO A 5 23.43 11.48 -7.66
N ILE A 6 24.34 11.70 -8.58
CA ILE A 6 23.98 11.94 -9.96
C ILE A 6 23.56 10.58 -10.52
N TRP A 7 22.28 10.37 -10.63
CA TRP A 7 21.70 9.22 -11.30
C TRP A 7 21.85 9.47 -12.81
N THR A 8 23.05 9.21 -13.31
CA THR A 8 23.34 9.39 -14.72
C THR A 8 22.60 8.35 -15.51
N GLY A 9 21.62 8.85 -16.21
CA GLY A 9 21.10 8.14 -17.33
C GLY A 9 20.20 6.98 -16.97
N LYS A 10 19.65 6.54 -18.01
CA LYS A 10 18.87 5.35 -18.18
C LYS A 10 19.63 4.05 -17.88
N ASP A 11 20.82 4.18 -17.32
CA ASP A 11 21.61 3.04 -16.88
C ASP A 11 20.79 2.23 -15.90
N ASN A 12 20.06 1.29 -16.43
CA ASN A 12 19.31 0.29 -15.70
C ASN A 12 18.06 0.77 -14.96
N VAL A 13 17.51 1.89 -15.33
CA VAL A 13 16.15 2.23 -14.90
C VAL A 13 15.16 1.15 -15.36
N ASN A 14 15.42 0.58 -16.53
CA ASN A 14 14.65 -0.54 -17.07
C ASN A 14 15.24 -1.91 -16.71
N ASN A 15 16.42 -1.94 -16.12
CA ASN A 15 16.98 -3.14 -15.55
C ASN A 15 16.55 -3.19 -14.10
N SER A 16 15.40 -3.73 -13.86
CA SER A 16 14.93 -4.15 -12.57
C SER A 16 15.82 -5.21 -11.91
N GLY A 17 16.97 -5.50 -12.50
CA GLY A 17 17.98 -6.36 -11.96
C GLY A 17 18.65 -5.79 -10.72
N THR A 18 19.50 -6.59 -10.15
CA THR A 18 20.30 -6.29 -8.94
C THR A 18 20.97 -4.90 -9.00
N ALA A 19 21.38 -4.45 -10.18
CA ALA A 19 21.98 -3.13 -10.35
C ALA A 19 20.97 -2.00 -10.14
N GLY A 20 19.76 -2.13 -10.67
CA GLY A 20 18.69 -1.16 -10.49
C GLY A 20 18.20 -1.13 -9.05
N HIS A 21 18.02 -2.29 -8.44
CA HIS A 21 17.64 -2.41 -7.04
C HIS A 21 18.69 -1.82 -6.11
N GLY A 22 19.98 -2.13 -6.33
CA GLY A 22 21.07 -1.57 -5.54
C GLY A 22 21.14 -0.05 -5.60
N LYS A 23 20.88 0.56 -6.78
CA LYS A 23 20.78 2.02 -6.91
C LYS A 23 19.59 2.58 -6.13
N ALA A 24 18.45 1.93 -6.18
CA ALA A 24 17.27 2.34 -5.43
C ALA A 24 17.51 2.27 -3.92
N VAL A 25 18.13 1.20 -3.43
CA VAL A 25 18.56 1.07 -2.03
C VAL A 25 19.53 2.19 -1.64
N ALA A 26 20.52 2.49 -2.48
CA ALA A 26 21.45 3.59 -2.25
C ALA A 26 20.75 4.96 -2.21
N ALA A 27 19.72 5.17 -3.02
CA ALA A 27 18.90 6.38 -2.97
C ALA A 27 18.11 6.48 -1.66
N VAL A 28 17.54 5.38 -1.19
CA VAL A 28 16.87 5.32 0.13
C VAL A 28 17.85 5.62 1.25
N THR A 29 19.05 5.03 1.22
CA THR A 29 20.12 5.31 2.20
C THR A 29 20.49 6.80 2.21
N TRP A 30 20.61 7.40 1.02
CA TRP A 30 20.93 8.81 0.91
C TRP A 30 19.80 9.70 1.50
N LEU A 31 18.54 9.39 1.20
CA LEU A 31 17.38 10.08 1.78
C LEU A 31 17.35 9.90 3.30
N GLN A 32 17.59 8.70 3.80
CA GLN A 32 17.64 8.41 5.23
C GLN A 32 18.73 9.21 5.94
N THR A 33 19.87 9.42 5.29
CA THR A 33 20.99 10.17 5.86
C THR A 33 20.72 11.67 5.88
N HIS A 34 20.12 12.22 4.81
CA HIS A 34 20.02 13.66 4.64
C HIS A 34 18.64 14.24 4.99
N TYR A 35 17.58 13.44 4.83
CA TYR A 35 16.19 13.86 4.98
C TYR A 35 15.31 12.82 5.70
N PRO A 36 15.76 12.25 6.84
CA PRO A 36 15.11 11.08 7.45
C PRO A 36 13.65 11.32 7.87
N LEU A 37 13.31 12.59 8.18
CA LEU A 37 11.98 12.94 8.69
C LEU A 37 11.15 13.77 7.70
N THR A 38 11.75 14.25 6.62
CA THR A 38 11.11 15.16 5.66
C THR A 38 10.90 14.53 4.28
N SER A 39 11.35 13.29 4.09
CA SER A 39 11.17 12.56 2.84
C SER A 39 10.54 11.19 3.06
N TYR A 40 10.10 10.61 1.97
CA TYR A 40 9.69 9.20 1.89
C TYR A 40 9.99 8.65 0.50
N ALA A 41 10.14 7.33 0.44
CA ALA A 41 10.26 6.56 -0.80
C ALA A 41 9.37 5.32 -0.66
N ILE A 42 8.26 5.30 -1.37
CA ILE A 42 7.26 4.23 -1.32
C ILE A 42 7.27 3.52 -2.68
N PRO A 43 7.64 2.24 -2.74
CA PRO A 43 7.52 1.43 -3.94
C PRO A 43 6.07 1.41 -4.43
N THR A 44 5.88 1.73 -5.70
CA THR A 44 4.56 1.90 -6.30
C THR A 44 4.21 0.69 -7.16
N HIS A 45 2.98 0.20 -7.04
CA HIS A 45 2.38 -0.92 -7.80
C HIS A 45 3.36 -2.07 -8.16
N SER A 46 4.21 -2.43 -7.23
CA SER A 46 5.28 -3.40 -7.46
C SER A 46 4.76 -4.82 -7.75
N GLU A 47 3.54 -5.14 -7.34
CA GLU A 47 2.86 -6.38 -7.71
C GLU A 47 2.60 -6.50 -9.22
N ARG A 48 2.59 -5.39 -9.94
CA ARG A 48 2.30 -5.36 -11.38
C ARG A 48 3.21 -6.29 -12.19
N GLN A 49 4.46 -6.43 -11.77
CA GLN A 49 5.41 -7.33 -12.41
C GLN A 49 5.47 -8.71 -11.74
N GLY A 50 4.77 -8.89 -10.64
CA GLY A 50 4.77 -10.13 -9.87
C GLY A 50 6.08 -10.39 -9.13
N PRO A 51 6.39 -11.65 -8.81
CA PRO A 51 7.62 -12.03 -8.15
C PRO A 51 8.85 -11.71 -9.00
N PHE A 52 9.96 -11.44 -8.32
CA PHE A 52 11.23 -11.19 -8.99
C PHE A 52 11.63 -12.40 -9.86
N ASN A 53 11.86 -12.12 -11.14
CA ASN A 53 12.36 -13.08 -12.10
C ASN A 53 13.80 -12.70 -12.49
N PRO A 54 14.82 -13.47 -12.09
CA PRO A 54 16.20 -13.18 -12.40
C PRO A 54 16.50 -13.10 -13.91
N ALA A 55 15.77 -13.84 -14.74
CA ALA A 55 16.01 -13.86 -16.18
C ALA A 55 15.58 -12.57 -16.88
N SER A 56 14.53 -11.91 -16.37
CA SER A 56 14.03 -10.63 -16.90
C SER A 56 14.41 -9.44 -16.03
N SER A 57 14.94 -9.70 -14.85
CA SER A 57 15.20 -8.70 -13.81
C SER A 57 13.96 -7.87 -13.44
N ALA A 58 12.77 -8.42 -13.62
CA ALA A 58 11.50 -7.78 -13.31
C ALA A 58 10.89 -8.36 -12.04
N GLY A 59 10.00 -7.59 -11.43
CA GLY A 59 9.25 -7.99 -10.24
C GLY A 59 9.97 -7.72 -8.92
N TYR A 60 9.26 -7.99 -7.83
CA TYR A 60 9.76 -7.79 -6.47
C TYR A 60 9.37 -8.97 -5.58
N ASN A 61 10.28 -9.34 -4.70
CA ASN A 61 10.02 -10.27 -3.60
C ASN A 61 10.20 -9.53 -2.27
N ILE A 62 9.93 -10.22 -1.16
CA ILE A 62 10.01 -9.61 0.18
C ILE A 62 11.40 -9.08 0.52
N GLU A 63 12.47 -9.72 0.03
CA GLU A 63 13.85 -9.26 0.27
C GLU A 63 14.10 -7.85 -0.25
N HIS A 64 13.49 -7.46 -1.36
CA HIS A 64 13.64 -6.11 -1.90
C HIS A 64 13.03 -5.05 -0.98
N TYR A 65 11.90 -5.34 -0.36
CA TYR A 65 11.26 -4.44 0.61
C TYR A 65 12.02 -4.40 1.93
N ARG A 66 12.58 -5.53 2.34
CA ARG A 66 13.49 -5.60 3.50
C ARG A 66 14.70 -4.71 3.29
N ASP A 67 15.32 -4.80 2.11
CA ASP A 67 16.48 -3.97 1.75
C ASP A 67 16.13 -2.48 1.80
N PHE A 68 14.99 -2.07 1.26
CA PHE A 68 14.53 -0.68 1.34
C PHE A 68 14.29 -0.25 2.78
N ASN A 69 13.57 -1.02 3.56
CA ASN A 69 13.25 -0.68 4.94
C ASN A 69 14.50 -0.73 5.84
N ASN A 70 15.44 -1.66 5.62
CA ASN A 70 16.73 -1.69 6.31
C ASN A 70 17.59 -0.48 5.97
N ALA A 71 17.59 -0.04 4.71
CA ALA A 71 18.35 1.12 4.25
C ALA A 71 17.81 2.44 4.81
N GLY A 72 16.50 2.51 5.05
CA GLY A 72 15.88 3.74 5.52
C GLY A 72 14.52 3.51 6.16
N PRO A 73 14.45 3.06 7.43
CA PRO A 73 13.19 2.70 8.08
C PRO A 73 12.23 3.89 8.30
N THR A 74 12.73 5.11 8.30
CA THR A 74 11.88 6.31 8.40
C THR A 74 11.55 6.94 7.05
N VAL A 75 12.12 6.39 5.96
CA VAL A 75 11.93 6.84 4.58
C VAL A 75 11.17 5.82 3.76
N ALA A 76 11.56 4.54 3.83
CA ALA A 76 10.92 3.44 3.11
C ALA A 76 10.07 2.60 4.08
N PHE A 77 8.93 3.16 4.46
CA PHE A 77 8.06 2.63 5.50
C PHE A 77 6.71 2.13 4.96
N GLY A 78 6.67 1.69 3.72
CA GLY A 78 5.43 1.14 3.16
C GLY A 78 5.50 0.81 1.69
N ILE A 79 4.36 0.40 1.18
CA ILE A 79 4.13 0.02 -0.22
C ILE A 79 2.84 0.69 -0.71
N GLU A 80 2.83 1.13 -1.96
CA GLU A 80 1.60 1.54 -2.60
C GLU A 80 0.92 0.34 -3.23
N SER A 81 -0.28 0.05 -2.76
CA SER A 81 -1.14 -0.98 -3.35
C SER A 81 -1.91 -0.39 -4.52
N PRO A 82 -2.00 -1.11 -5.65
CA PRO A 82 -2.53 -0.55 -6.88
C PRO A 82 -4.04 -0.67 -7.00
N GLY A 83 -4.78 -0.27 -5.98
CA GLY A 83 -6.23 -0.35 -5.97
C GLY A 83 -6.91 0.28 -7.19
N HIS A 84 -6.33 1.34 -7.74
CA HIS A 84 -6.79 2.00 -8.96
C HIS A 84 -6.74 1.09 -10.20
N MET A 85 -5.75 0.21 -10.29
CA MET A 85 -5.59 -0.69 -11.43
C MET A 85 -6.45 -1.95 -11.33
N ALA A 86 -6.90 -2.28 -10.13
CA ALA A 86 -7.68 -3.48 -9.86
C ALA A 86 -9.11 -3.40 -10.39
N GLN A 87 -9.59 -2.21 -10.65
CA GLN A 87 -10.99 -1.97 -11.01
C GLN A 87 -11.33 -2.29 -12.47
N ASN A 88 -10.34 -2.34 -13.35
CA ASN A 88 -10.60 -2.56 -14.77
C ASN A 88 -10.90 -4.00 -15.12
N THR A 89 -10.46 -4.90 -14.31
CA THR A 89 -10.66 -6.32 -14.59
C THR A 89 -11.00 -7.03 -13.30
N PRO A 90 -12.25 -7.46 -13.16
CA PRO A 90 -12.68 -8.28 -12.04
C PRO A 90 -11.81 -9.53 -11.83
N SER A 91 -11.06 -9.91 -12.85
CA SER A 91 -10.14 -11.06 -12.84
C SER A 91 -8.66 -10.65 -12.71
N GLY A 92 -8.35 -9.40 -12.40
CA GLY A 92 -6.98 -8.95 -12.23
C GLY A 92 -6.18 -8.80 -13.52
N GLY A 93 -6.81 -8.43 -14.60
CA GLY A 93 -6.20 -8.43 -15.94
C GLY A 93 -4.99 -7.53 -16.11
N THR A 94 -4.89 -6.43 -15.39
CA THR A 94 -3.72 -5.54 -15.46
C THR A 94 -2.47 -6.17 -14.86
N TYR A 95 -2.65 -7.10 -13.93
CA TYR A 95 -1.56 -7.86 -13.31
C TYR A 95 -1.31 -9.18 -14.02
N GLY A 96 -1.89 -9.35 -15.20
CA GLY A 96 -1.71 -10.55 -16.03
C GLY A 96 -2.26 -11.81 -15.39
N ASN A 97 -2.46 -12.67 -16.02
CA ASN A 97 -2.56 -14.09 -16.30
C ASN A 97 -2.42 -15.05 -15.12
N GLY A 98 -3.00 -14.79 -14.00
CA GLY A 98 -3.08 -15.73 -12.89
C GLY A 98 -1.75 -16.01 -12.19
N ALA A 99 -0.69 -15.28 -12.54
CA ALA A 99 0.52 -15.23 -11.74
C ALA A 99 0.23 -14.47 -10.44
N VAL A 100 1.22 -14.34 -9.60
CA VAL A 100 1.11 -13.71 -8.28
C VAL A 100 0.49 -12.30 -8.33
N GLY A 101 0.64 -11.59 -9.43
CA GLY A 101 0.01 -10.30 -9.64
C GLY A 101 -1.38 -10.36 -10.26
N GLY A 102 -1.86 -11.53 -10.66
CA GLY A 102 -3.04 -11.66 -11.51
C GLY A 102 -4.39 -11.56 -10.83
N GLY A 103 -4.43 -11.45 -9.53
CA GLY A 103 -5.68 -11.38 -8.79
C GLY A 103 -5.88 -10.05 -8.10
N THR A 104 -7.12 -9.59 -8.07
CA THR A 104 -7.51 -8.51 -7.18
C THR A 104 -8.25 -9.08 -5.99
N TYR A 105 -7.79 -8.72 -4.83
CA TYR A 105 -8.38 -9.12 -3.56
C TYR A 105 -9.13 -7.90 -3.01
N GLY A 106 -10.41 -7.79 -3.33
CA GLY A 106 -11.19 -6.62 -2.92
C GLY A 106 -10.62 -5.30 -3.43
N LEU A 107 -10.12 -5.29 -4.69
CA LEU A 107 -9.48 -4.14 -5.32
C LEU A 107 -8.07 -3.79 -4.78
N ASN A 108 -7.44 -4.70 -4.06
CA ASN A 108 -6.06 -4.59 -3.64
C ASN A 108 -5.17 -5.59 -4.38
N GLY A 109 -3.88 -5.32 -4.43
CA GLY A 109 -2.90 -6.25 -4.96
C GLY A 109 -2.62 -7.41 -4.00
N VAL A 110 -2.11 -8.51 -4.55
CA VAL A 110 -1.83 -9.73 -3.79
C VAL A 110 -0.83 -9.54 -2.65
N TYR A 111 0.13 -8.61 -2.79
CA TYR A 111 1.15 -8.39 -1.77
C TYR A 111 0.61 -7.77 -0.49
N THR A 112 -0.47 -7.04 -0.60
CA THR A 112 -1.10 -6.37 0.53
C THR A 112 -2.34 -7.09 1.06
N ALA A 113 -3.02 -7.85 0.21
CA ALA A 113 -4.32 -8.45 0.55
C ALA A 113 -4.25 -9.92 0.96
N LYS A 114 -3.21 -10.66 0.53
CA LYS A 114 -3.09 -12.07 0.85
C LYS A 114 -2.69 -12.27 2.30
N VAL A 115 -3.55 -12.90 3.10
CA VAL A 115 -3.26 -13.31 4.48
C VAL A 115 -2.06 -14.27 4.49
N GLY A 116 -1.07 -13.97 5.32
CA GLY A 116 0.22 -14.66 5.34
C GLY A 116 1.14 -14.29 4.19
N GLY A 117 0.81 -13.22 3.45
CA GLY A 117 1.58 -12.76 2.30
C GLY A 117 2.76 -11.84 2.66
N LEU A 118 3.15 -11.04 1.67
CA LEU A 118 4.33 -10.19 1.78
C LEU A 118 4.18 -9.13 2.86
N TRP A 119 3.05 -8.43 2.90
CA TRP A 119 2.82 -7.39 3.90
C TRP A 119 2.81 -7.94 5.31
N ASP A 120 2.09 -9.04 5.53
CA ASP A 120 2.08 -9.72 6.83
C ASP A 120 3.47 -10.19 7.22
N GLY A 121 4.28 -10.62 6.26
CA GLY A 121 5.68 -10.97 6.48
C GLY A 121 6.53 -9.80 6.96
N MET A 122 6.30 -8.60 6.45
CA MET A 122 6.98 -7.38 6.94
C MET A 122 6.51 -7.00 8.34
N LEU A 123 5.21 -7.11 8.61
CA LEU A 123 4.64 -6.85 9.93
C LEU A 123 5.11 -7.88 10.97
N GLY A 124 5.22 -9.16 10.59
CA GLY A 124 5.73 -10.25 11.44
C GLY A 124 7.17 -10.04 11.90
N GLU A 125 7.91 -9.15 11.27
CA GLU A 125 9.22 -8.71 11.72
C GLU A 125 9.18 -7.52 12.69
N GLY A 126 7.99 -6.98 12.98
CA GLY A 126 7.83 -5.77 13.79
C GLY A 126 8.25 -4.50 13.05
N ARG A 127 8.30 -4.52 11.73
CA ARG A 127 8.64 -3.36 10.93
C ARG A 127 7.49 -2.36 10.85
N ASN A 128 7.80 -1.09 10.90
CA ASN A 128 6.88 -0.06 10.44
C ASN A 128 6.81 -0.12 8.92
N PHE A 129 5.76 -0.73 8.40
CA PHE A 129 5.56 -0.92 6.98
C PHE A 129 4.07 -0.89 6.65
N PHE A 130 3.61 0.17 6.00
CA PHE A 130 2.20 0.50 5.86
C PHE A 130 1.75 0.43 4.40
N ILE A 131 0.43 0.39 4.19
CA ILE A 131 -0.19 0.36 2.87
C ILE A 131 -0.67 1.76 2.50
N TYR A 132 -0.38 2.15 1.27
CA TYR A 132 -0.85 3.39 0.67
C TYR A 132 -1.61 3.09 -0.62
N VAL A 133 -2.42 4.03 -1.03
CA VAL A 133 -3.09 4.02 -2.34
C VAL A 133 -2.99 5.40 -2.97
N SER A 134 -3.00 5.45 -4.29
CA SER A 134 -3.06 6.68 -5.05
C SER A 134 -3.99 6.52 -6.25
N SER A 135 -4.32 7.62 -6.91
CA SER A 135 -5.10 7.60 -8.15
C SER A 135 -4.27 7.18 -9.36
N ASP A 136 -2.95 7.19 -9.24
CA ASP A 136 -2.00 7.02 -10.36
C ASP A 136 -2.34 7.92 -11.56
N TRP A 137 -2.80 9.13 -11.28
CA TRP A 137 -3.30 10.05 -12.29
C TRP A 137 -2.24 10.42 -13.30
N HIS A 138 -2.43 10.02 -14.55
CA HIS A 138 -1.63 10.42 -15.69
C HIS A 138 -2.47 11.23 -16.68
N ASP A 139 -3.52 10.63 -17.18
CA ASP A 139 -4.45 11.23 -18.11
C ASP A 139 -5.80 10.51 -18.02
N ARG A 140 -6.87 11.29 -17.93
CA ARG A 140 -8.21 10.71 -18.00
C ARG A 140 -8.71 10.76 -19.41
N GLY A 141 -8.70 9.65 -20.06
CA GLY A 141 -9.09 9.52 -21.46
C GLY A 141 -8.22 8.51 -22.13
N VAL A 142 -7.41 8.90 -23.03
CA VAL A 142 -6.70 7.99 -23.90
C VAL A 142 -5.21 8.31 -23.87
N PHE A 143 -4.39 7.40 -23.36
CA PHE A 143 -2.94 7.50 -23.49
C PHE A 143 -2.51 7.49 -24.95
N ALA A 144 -3.22 6.73 -25.77
CA ALA A 144 -3.10 6.76 -27.21
C ALA A 144 -4.50 6.70 -27.81
N ALA A 145 -4.69 7.29 -28.97
CA ALA A 145 -5.98 7.37 -29.67
C ALA A 145 -6.64 6.00 -29.90
N THR A 146 -5.91 4.92 -29.75
CA THR A 146 -6.36 3.55 -29.93
C THR A 146 -6.41 2.72 -28.65
N SER A 147 -6.07 3.30 -27.50
CA SER A 147 -6.08 2.58 -26.22
C SER A 147 -7.23 3.04 -25.37
N PRO A 148 -8.31 2.25 -25.25
CA PRO A 148 -9.37 2.54 -24.31
C PRO A 148 -9.02 2.20 -22.85
N SER A 149 -7.83 1.73 -22.60
CA SER A 149 -7.39 1.20 -21.30
C SER A 149 -7.09 2.25 -20.25
N THR A 150 -7.24 3.51 -20.56
CA THR A 150 -7.09 4.62 -19.62
C THR A 150 -8.31 4.91 -18.77
N THR A 151 -9.23 3.96 -18.71
CA THR A 151 -10.32 3.96 -17.73
C THR A 151 -9.84 3.75 -16.32
N ASP A 152 -8.55 3.41 -16.15
CA ASP A 152 -7.90 3.14 -14.88
C ASP A 152 -7.61 4.40 -14.09
N ASP A 153 -7.39 5.50 -14.79
CA ASP A 153 -6.97 6.75 -14.17
C ASP A 153 -8.17 7.50 -13.64
N PHE A 154 -8.23 7.66 -12.34
CA PHE A 154 -9.19 8.50 -11.67
C PHE A 154 -8.55 9.79 -11.20
N TYR A 155 -9.32 10.88 -11.16
CA TYR A 155 -8.84 12.09 -10.53
C TYR A 155 -8.48 11.84 -9.06
N PRO A 156 -7.44 12.51 -8.54
CA PRO A 156 -7.10 12.41 -7.13
C PRO A 156 -8.33 12.61 -6.23
N GLY A 157 -8.57 11.67 -5.33
CA GLY A 157 -9.72 11.65 -4.44
C GLY A 157 -11.03 11.14 -5.04
N GLU A 158 -11.03 10.72 -6.27
CA GLU A 158 -12.23 10.20 -6.93
C GLU A 158 -12.54 8.75 -6.51
N TYR A 159 -11.57 7.88 -6.56
CA TYR A 159 -11.76 6.45 -6.28
C TYR A 159 -10.91 5.97 -5.11
N THR A 160 -9.60 6.12 -5.21
CA THR A 160 -8.67 5.75 -4.14
C THR A 160 -8.39 6.95 -3.25
N LYS A 161 -8.46 6.73 -1.95
CA LYS A 161 -8.22 7.78 -0.95
C LYS A 161 -7.36 7.24 0.17
N LEU A 162 -6.35 8.02 0.54
CA LEU A 162 -5.59 7.81 1.75
C LEU A 162 -6.11 8.78 2.82
N TYR A 163 -6.60 8.23 3.92
CA TYR A 163 -6.99 9.01 5.08
C TYR A 163 -5.88 9.02 6.11
N ILE A 164 -5.52 10.23 6.57
CA ILE A 164 -4.50 10.44 7.59
C ILE A 164 -5.18 11.19 8.74
N PRO A 165 -5.65 10.49 9.78
CA PRO A 165 -6.30 11.11 10.91
C PRO A 165 -5.40 12.10 11.64
N ASN A 166 -6.01 13.10 12.25
CA ASN A 166 -5.36 14.05 13.17
C ASN A 166 -4.26 14.96 12.61
N THR A 167 -4.24 15.21 11.33
CA THR A 167 -3.43 16.33 10.84
C THR A 167 -4.09 17.65 11.26
N LYS A 168 -3.64 18.22 12.35
CA LYS A 168 -4.15 19.50 12.89
C LYS A 168 -4.05 20.64 11.87
N ASN A 169 -3.14 20.52 10.93
CA ASN A 169 -2.96 21.47 9.85
C ASN A 169 -2.80 20.72 8.51
N ARG A 170 -3.89 20.55 7.81
CA ARG A 170 -3.96 19.85 6.52
C ARG A 170 -3.14 20.50 5.39
N PHE A 171 -2.71 21.73 5.57
CA PHE A 171 -1.86 22.44 4.61
C PHE A 171 -0.38 22.37 4.97
N ASN A 172 -0.02 21.64 6.00
CA ASN A 172 1.38 21.44 6.39
C ASN A 172 1.85 20.09 5.85
N ASN A 173 2.70 20.13 4.83
CA ASN A 173 3.26 18.92 4.19
C ASN A 173 3.97 18.02 5.20
N GLN A 174 4.68 18.61 6.17
CA GLN A 174 5.37 17.83 7.20
C GLN A 174 4.38 17.07 8.11
N ALA A 175 3.24 17.67 8.43
CA ALA A 175 2.20 16.99 9.20
C ALA A 175 1.62 15.79 8.43
N ILE A 176 1.45 15.90 7.11
CA ILE A 176 1.02 14.80 6.24
C ILE A 176 2.06 13.69 6.25
N ILE A 177 3.33 14.00 6.01
CA ILE A 177 4.42 13.03 6.00
C ILE A 177 4.55 12.31 7.36
N ASN A 178 4.44 13.06 8.44
CA ASN A 178 4.47 12.50 9.79
C ASN A 178 3.27 11.58 10.05
N GLY A 179 2.08 11.95 9.58
CA GLY A 179 0.88 11.13 9.67
C GLY A 179 1.02 9.82 8.90
N MET A 180 1.55 9.86 7.69
CA MET A 180 1.88 8.64 6.93
C MET A 180 2.84 7.75 7.71
N ARG A 181 3.97 8.31 8.15
CA ARG A 181 5.02 7.56 8.86
C ARG A 181 4.55 6.99 10.20
N SER A 182 3.56 7.60 10.84
CA SER A 182 3.04 7.13 12.12
C SER A 182 2.29 5.80 12.03
N GLY A 183 1.85 5.40 10.83
CA GLY A 183 0.95 4.26 10.64
C GLY A 183 -0.50 4.53 11.05
N ASN A 184 -0.80 5.73 11.54
CA ASN A 184 -2.17 6.14 11.80
C ASN A 184 -2.81 6.67 10.51
N SER A 185 -2.97 5.77 9.56
CA SER A 185 -3.57 6.06 8.26
C SER A 185 -4.26 4.81 7.72
N TYR A 186 -5.20 4.99 6.81
CA TYR A 186 -5.85 3.89 6.14
C TYR A 186 -6.24 4.26 4.71
N SER A 187 -6.32 3.26 3.88
CA SER A 187 -6.62 3.38 2.46
C SER A 187 -8.04 2.92 2.17
N VAL A 188 -8.72 3.64 1.29
CA VAL A 188 -10.10 3.32 0.88
C VAL A 188 -10.22 3.36 -0.63
N ASN A 189 -10.84 2.35 -1.19
CA ASN A 189 -11.22 2.31 -2.60
C ASN A 189 -12.75 2.44 -2.74
N GLY A 190 -13.18 3.27 -3.69
CA GLY A 190 -14.60 3.39 -4.07
C GLY A 190 -15.53 3.89 -2.97
N ASP A 191 -15.03 4.59 -1.97
CA ASP A 191 -15.82 5.08 -0.82
C ASP A 191 -16.64 3.97 -0.12
N VAL A 192 -16.07 2.77 -0.03
CA VAL A 192 -16.71 1.65 0.66
C VAL A 192 -16.94 1.93 2.14
N ILE A 193 -16.06 2.74 2.74
CA ILE A 193 -16.22 3.30 4.09
C ILE A 193 -15.95 4.81 4.09
N GLY A 194 -16.42 5.50 5.10
CA GLY A 194 -16.23 6.94 5.30
C GLY A 194 -14.88 7.31 5.94
N PRO A 195 -14.67 8.64 6.10
CA PRO A 195 -13.42 9.18 6.64
C PRO A 195 -13.28 9.07 8.17
N ASP A 196 -14.21 8.41 8.83
CA ASP A 196 -14.37 8.35 10.28
C ASP A 196 -14.12 6.96 10.86
N LEU A 197 -13.24 6.18 10.20
CA LEU A 197 -12.80 4.90 10.73
C LEU A 197 -12.10 5.07 12.08
N VAL A 198 -12.58 4.35 13.07
CA VAL A 198 -11.89 4.12 14.34
C VAL A 198 -11.43 2.68 14.38
N TYR A 199 -10.12 2.49 14.50
CA TYR A 199 -9.50 1.19 14.78
C TYR A 199 -8.56 1.37 15.96
N ARG A 200 -8.89 0.75 17.09
CA ARG A 200 -8.15 0.92 18.33
C ARG A 200 -8.21 -0.30 19.23
N ALA A 201 -7.24 -0.42 20.12
CA ALA A 201 -7.15 -1.52 21.06
C ALA A 201 -6.84 -1.03 22.47
N ARG A 202 -7.19 -1.87 23.47
CA ARG A 202 -6.79 -1.70 24.87
C ARG A 202 -6.77 -3.04 25.60
N VAL A 203 -6.14 -3.08 26.74
CA VAL A 203 -6.37 -4.15 27.72
C VAL A 203 -7.78 -3.97 28.29
N LYS A 204 -8.59 -5.03 28.29
CA LYS A 204 -9.98 -5.00 28.78
C LYS A 204 -10.01 -4.58 30.23
N GLY A 205 -10.82 -3.56 30.52
CA GLY A 205 -10.97 -3.01 31.87
C GLY A 205 -9.91 -1.97 32.26
N VAL A 206 -8.90 -1.75 31.40
CA VAL A 206 -7.90 -0.69 31.60
C VAL A 206 -8.29 0.55 30.79
N ASN A 207 -8.14 1.72 31.38
CA ASN A 207 -8.37 2.97 30.69
C ASN A 207 -7.23 3.26 29.71
N GLY A 208 -7.58 3.92 28.59
CA GLY A 208 -6.64 4.27 27.54
C GLY A 208 -6.78 3.33 26.34
N TRP A 209 -6.81 3.92 25.18
CA TRP A 209 -6.81 3.25 23.90
C TRP A 209 -5.54 3.59 23.14
N VAL A 210 -4.96 2.62 22.49
CA VAL A 210 -3.96 2.82 21.45
C VAL A 210 -4.63 2.73 20.09
N THR A 211 -4.15 3.52 19.13
CA THR A 211 -4.68 3.56 17.77
C THR A 211 -3.71 2.92 16.77
N MET A 212 -4.04 2.97 15.50
CA MET A 212 -3.18 2.46 14.43
C MET A 212 -1.76 3.05 14.53
N GLY A 213 -0.76 2.22 14.31
CA GLY A 213 0.65 2.59 14.39
C GLY A 213 1.23 2.67 15.80
N GLU A 214 0.41 2.56 16.85
CA GLU A 214 0.87 2.56 18.24
C GLU A 214 1.07 1.14 18.78
N THR A 215 1.78 1.05 19.90
CA THR A 215 2.03 -0.21 20.59
C THR A 215 1.22 -0.28 21.89
N LEU A 216 0.40 -1.32 22.03
CA LEU A 216 -0.26 -1.64 23.29
C LEU A 216 0.65 -2.55 24.13
N ILE A 217 0.91 -2.14 25.36
CA ILE A 217 1.62 -2.98 26.33
C ILE A 217 0.59 -3.77 27.13
N ALA A 218 0.76 -5.08 27.16
CA ALA A 218 -0.10 -6.01 27.88
C ALA A 218 0.73 -7.08 28.58
N SER A 219 0.16 -7.68 29.60
CA SER A 219 0.77 -8.81 30.34
C SER A 219 0.25 -10.15 29.81
N PRO A 220 1.01 -11.23 29.97
CA PRO A 220 0.51 -12.56 29.64
C PRO A 220 -0.81 -12.86 30.40
N GLY A 221 -1.83 -13.28 29.66
CA GLY A 221 -3.16 -13.57 30.20
C GLY A 221 -4.14 -12.39 30.12
N ASP A 222 -3.70 -11.20 29.76
CA ASP A 222 -4.60 -10.08 29.52
C ASP A 222 -5.52 -10.34 28.32
N THR A 223 -6.75 -9.90 28.45
CA THR A 223 -7.69 -9.88 27.32
C THR A 223 -7.56 -8.57 26.57
N ILE A 224 -7.27 -8.61 25.28
CA ILE A 224 -7.22 -7.43 24.44
C ILE A 224 -8.61 -7.18 23.85
N GLN A 225 -9.09 -5.97 24.07
CA GLN A 225 -10.31 -5.46 23.42
C GLN A 225 -9.94 -4.65 22.20
N VAL A 226 -10.36 -5.12 21.04
CA VAL A 226 -10.26 -4.37 19.76
C VAL A 226 -11.60 -3.73 19.47
N GLN A 227 -11.57 -2.51 18.97
CA GLN A 227 -12.76 -1.80 18.54
C GLN A 227 -12.58 -1.25 17.12
N VAL A 228 -13.53 -1.61 16.25
CA VAL A 228 -13.65 -1.06 14.89
C VAL A 228 -15.00 -0.31 14.85
N ILE A 229 -14.97 0.95 14.43
CA ILE A 229 -16.17 1.74 14.14
C ILE A 229 -15.96 2.34 12.76
N LEU A 230 -16.93 2.15 11.89
CA LEU A 230 -16.91 2.69 10.54
C LEU A 230 -18.30 3.15 10.12
N THR A 231 -18.36 4.05 9.17
CA THR A 231 -19.58 4.49 8.51
C THR A 231 -19.54 4.07 7.05
N VAL A 232 -20.61 3.48 6.56
CA VAL A 232 -20.79 3.22 5.13
C VAL A 232 -21.56 4.41 4.52
N PRO A 233 -20.94 5.21 3.65
CA PRO A 233 -21.57 6.38 3.07
C PRO A 233 -22.77 6.00 2.20
N ALA A 234 -23.90 6.67 2.38
CA ALA A 234 -25.07 6.48 1.52
C ALA A 234 -24.83 6.99 0.08
N LYS A 235 -23.96 8.00 -0.04
CA LYS A 235 -23.52 8.58 -1.31
C LYS A 235 -21.99 8.63 -1.34
N ASN A 236 -21.42 8.58 -2.52
CA ASN A 236 -19.99 8.74 -2.72
C ASN A 236 -19.70 9.85 -3.73
N ASN A 237 -18.47 10.36 -3.70
CA ASN A 237 -17.92 11.31 -4.67
C ASN A 237 -17.14 10.60 -5.77
N SER A 238 -17.28 9.30 -5.86
CA SER A 238 -16.59 8.48 -6.81
C SER A 238 -17.13 8.70 -8.23
N PRO A 239 -16.37 8.38 -9.27
CA PRO A 239 -16.77 8.55 -10.67
C PRO A 239 -18.00 7.73 -11.08
N TYR A 240 -18.57 6.98 -10.18
CA TYR A 240 -19.85 6.27 -10.40
C TYR A 240 -21.01 7.23 -10.74
N SER A 241 -20.90 8.50 -10.41
CA SER A 241 -21.82 9.56 -10.79
C SER A 241 -21.30 10.42 -11.95
N PHE A 242 -20.13 10.11 -12.46
CA PHE A 242 -19.47 10.90 -13.49
C PHE A 242 -19.53 10.20 -14.84
N ASN A 243 -20.01 10.91 -15.84
CA ASN A 243 -19.97 10.47 -17.23
C ASN A 243 -18.75 11.08 -17.90
N ASN A 244 -17.80 10.24 -18.32
CA ASN A 244 -16.62 10.69 -19.04
C ASN A 244 -16.89 10.71 -20.57
N PRO A 245 -17.03 11.89 -21.19
CA PRO A 245 -17.33 12.00 -22.62
C PRO A 245 -16.27 11.37 -23.51
N LEU A 246 -15.01 11.35 -23.06
CA LEU A 246 -13.92 10.75 -23.85
C LEU A 246 -14.07 9.24 -23.92
N LEU A 247 -14.44 8.59 -22.84
CA LEU A 247 -14.70 7.15 -22.83
C LEU A 247 -15.94 6.82 -23.66
N THR A 248 -16.98 7.62 -23.54
CA THR A 248 -18.21 7.45 -24.34
C THR A 248 -17.92 7.57 -25.84
N SER A 249 -17.02 8.47 -26.24
CA SER A 249 -16.63 8.64 -27.65
C SER A 249 -15.92 7.42 -28.26
N VAL A 250 -15.32 6.57 -27.45
CA VAL A 250 -14.68 5.32 -27.85
C VAL A 250 -15.54 4.08 -27.51
N GLY A 251 -16.81 4.29 -27.18
CA GLY A 251 -17.78 3.23 -26.97
C GLY A 251 -17.69 2.54 -25.59
N ILE A 252 -16.99 3.14 -24.64
CA ILE A 252 -16.85 2.57 -23.30
C ILE A 252 -17.87 3.24 -22.37
N SER A 253 -18.75 2.41 -21.80
CA SER A 253 -19.67 2.80 -20.73
C SER A 253 -19.01 2.50 -19.38
N GLN A 254 -18.85 3.51 -18.55
CA GLN A 254 -18.37 3.28 -17.19
C GLN A 254 -19.46 2.61 -16.36
N PRO A 255 -19.13 1.57 -15.60
CA PRO A 255 -20.06 1.05 -14.62
C PRO A 255 -20.33 2.09 -13.54
N LEU A 256 -21.60 2.32 -13.24
CA LEU A 256 -22.01 3.26 -12.22
C LEU A 256 -22.30 2.59 -10.87
N ASN A 257 -21.74 1.42 -10.65
CA ASN A 257 -21.99 0.64 -9.46
C ASN A 257 -21.03 1.06 -8.33
N LYS A 258 -21.62 1.46 -7.21
CA LYS A 258 -20.87 1.72 -5.98
C LYS A 258 -20.45 0.38 -5.35
N PRO A 259 -19.18 0.22 -4.90
CA PRO A 259 -18.80 -0.91 -4.06
C PRO A 259 -19.63 -0.96 -2.79
N SER A 260 -20.01 -2.15 -2.38
CA SER A 260 -20.71 -2.41 -1.11
C SER A 260 -19.76 -3.06 -0.13
N LEU A 261 -19.82 -2.61 1.12
CA LEU A 261 -19.14 -3.31 2.19
C LEU A 261 -19.84 -4.65 2.42
N ASP A 262 -19.08 -5.75 2.31
CA ASP A 262 -19.56 -7.10 2.58
C ASP A 262 -19.31 -7.46 4.05
N HIS A 263 -18.06 -7.40 4.47
CA HIS A 263 -17.65 -7.71 5.84
C HIS A 263 -16.37 -6.97 6.22
N VAL A 264 -15.93 -7.18 7.47
CA VAL A 264 -14.67 -6.67 8.00
C VAL A 264 -13.93 -7.83 8.65
N ASP A 265 -12.74 -8.14 8.13
CA ASP A 265 -11.89 -9.18 8.69
C ASP A 265 -10.89 -8.58 9.68
N LEU A 266 -10.73 -9.21 10.82
CA LEU A 266 -9.66 -8.92 11.77
C LEU A 266 -8.55 -9.95 11.59
N ILE A 267 -7.38 -9.49 11.18
CA ILE A 267 -6.22 -10.33 10.93
C ILE A 267 -5.17 -10.04 11.99
N THR A 268 -4.58 -11.08 12.53
CA THR A 268 -3.47 -11.00 13.50
C THR A 268 -2.30 -11.85 13.05
N GLY A 269 -1.12 -11.55 13.56
CA GLY A 269 0.09 -12.33 13.35
C GLY A 269 1.08 -12.15 14.51
N ASP A 270 2.01 -13.07 14.62
CA ASP A 270 3.08 -13.00 15.61
C ASP A 270 4.18 -12.06 15.13
N ILE A 271 4.79 -11.33 16.07
CA ILE A 271 6.01 -10.59 15.82
C ILE A 271 7.18 -11.43 16.31
N THR A 272 7.99 -11.92 15.38
CA THR A 272 9.13 -12.82 15.66
C THR A 272 10.48 -12.13 15.47
N GLY A 273 10.50 -10.89 15.01
CA GLY A 273 11.69 -10.08 14.85
C GLY A 273 12.24 -10.04 13.43
N VAL A 274 13.17 -9.12 13.23
CA VAL A 274 13.79 -8.85 11.93
C VAL A 274 14.68 -10.03 11.53
N ILE A 275 14.57 -10.45 10.27
CA ILE A 275 15.41 -11.51 9.71
C ILE A 275 16.75 -10.91 9.25
N ASP A 276 17.85 -11.58 9.64
CA ASP A 276 19.19 -11.20 9.20
C ASP A 276 19.30 -11.31 7.67
N PRO A 277 19.84 -10.28 6.98
CA PRO A 277 20.07 -10.32 5.54
C PRO A 277 20.88 -11.52 5.03
N ASN A 278 21.73 -12.08 5.86
CA ASN A 278 22.53 -13.26 5.52
C ASN A 278 21.80 -14.59 5.79
N SER A 279 20.62 -14.54 6.39
CA SER A 279 19.83 -15.74 6.64
C SER A 279 19.26 -16.32 5.34
N PRO A 280 19.22 -17.66 5.17
CA PRO A 280 18.53 -18.29 4.06
C PRO A 280 17.04 -17.97 4.02
N ASN A 281 16.46 -17.55 5.16
CA ASN A 281 15.06 -17.15 5.28
C ASN A 281 14.81 -15.69 4.85
N TYR A 282 15.84 -14.94 4.47
CA TYR A 282 15.67 -13.54 4.06
C TYR A 282 14.76 -13.36 2.83
N LYS A 283 14.54 -14.41 2.07
CA LYS A 283 13.66 -14.45 0.89
C LYS A 283 12.27 -15.04 1.17
N VAL A 284 11.98 -15.35 2.43
CA VAL A 284 10.72 -15.98 2.85
C VAL A 284 9.95 -15.04 3.74
N ALA A 285 8.62 -14.93 3.52
CA ALA A 285 7.77 -14.10 4.37
C ALA A 285 7.74 -14.64 5.81
N ASN A 286 7.94 -13.73 6.78
CA ASN A 286 7.88 -14.04 8.20
C ASN A 286 6.47 -13.78 8.74
N ALA A 287 5.53 -14.59 8.29
CA ALA A 287 4.11 -14.43 8.59
C ALA A 287 3.60 -15.49 9.58
N SER A 288 4.41 -15.80 10.61
CA SER A 288 4.06 -16.76 11.65
C SER A 288 2.77 -16.34 12.39
N GLY A 289 1.91 -17.30 12.66
CA GLY A 289 0.67 -17.07 13.38
C GLY A 289 -0.34 -16.16 12.67
N THR A 290 -0.08 -15.75 11.41
CA THR A 290 -1.00 -14.88 10.68
C THR A 290 -2.27 -15.62 10.33
N ALA A 291 -3.39 -15.10 10.80
CA ALA A 291 -4.72 -15.67 10.59
C ALA A 291 -5.81 -14.59 10.72
N GLU A 292 -6.91 -14.83 10.05
CA GLU A 292 -8.17 -14.14 10.32
C GLU A 292 -8.75 -14.69 11.62
N ILE A 293 -9.00 -13.81 12.58
CA ILE A 293 -9.51 -14.18 13.90
C ILE A 293 -10.92 -13.68 14.19
N GLY A 294 -11.49 -12.91 13.26
CA GLY A 294 -12.85 -12.38 13.38
C GLY A 294 -13.33 -11.81 12.06
N ARG A 295 -14.62 -11.98 11.82
CA ARG A 295 -15.33 -11.49 10.64
C ARG A 295 -16.62 -10.80 11.04
#